data_4f18cf001e601fb50f59472107bc35a9
#
_entry.id   4f18cf001e601fb50f59472107bc35a9
#
_cell.length_a   1.000
_cell.length_b   1.000
_cell.length_c   1.000
_cell.angle_alpha   90.00
_cell.angle_beta   90.00
_cell.angle_gamma   90.00
#
_symmetry.space_group_name_H-M   'P 1'
#
loop_
_entity.id
_entity.type
_entity.pdbx_description
1 polymer ?
#
loop_
_entity_poly.entity_id
_entity_poly.type
_entity_poly.pdbx_seq_one_letter_code
_entity_poly.pdbx_strand_id
1 'polypeptide(L)'
;MKRNFLMGAAALAGLMTLSACGGGAGSDANAPAPEATQAAAPAAEPAATQAAAPAPAAGAEYASFTTDPAAGEKVFALCRSCHVLDEGVNRVGPSLHKVVGRKSGSVPGFAYSDANKNSGVTWTTDVLFKYLEDPKGFMPGTKMAFPGIKDAQDRANLVAYLESQSK
;
A
#
# COMPACT_ATOMS: atom_id res chain seq x y z
N MET A 1 -18.86 -3.93 -41.66
CA MET A 1 -20.18 -3.30 -41.48
C MET A 1 -19.98 -2.05 -40.61
N LYS A 2 -20.16 -0.89 -41.18
CA LYS A 2 -20.02 0.42 -40.54
C LYS A 2 -21.31 0.76 -39.83
N ARG A 3 -21.28 1.13 -38.56
CA ARG A 3 -22.43 1.77 -37.89
C ARG A 3 -21.92 3.02 -37.18
N ASN A 4 -22.17 4.15 -37.83
CA ASN A 4 -22.12 5.49 -37.26
C ASN A 4 -23.24 5.64 -36.24
N PHE A 5 -22.98 6.28 -35.12
CA PHE A 5 -24.00 6.87 -34.26
C PHE A 5 -23.63 8.32 -33.98
N LEU A 6 -24.55 9.19 -34.44
CA LEU A 6 -24.48 10.65 -34.32
C LEU A 6 -24.90 11.14 -32.94
N MET A 7 -24.23 12.20 -32.53
CA MET A 7 -24.65 13.44 -31.86
C MET A 7 -25.85 13.42 -30.89
N GLY A 8 -25.62 13.94 -29.68
CA GLY A 8 -26.61 14.49 -28.78
C GLY A 8 -25.97 15.51 -27.87
N ALA A 9 -25.96 16.79 -28.26
CA ALA A 9 -25.60 17.93 -27.44
C ALA A 9 -26.82 18.34 -26.59
N ALA A 10 -26.64 18.56 -25.30
CA ALA A 10 -27.59 19.30 -24.47
C ALA A 10 -26.82 20.18 -23.49
N ALA A 11 -26.80 21.48 -23.79
CA ALA A 11 -26.40 22.56 -22.92
C ALA A 11 -27.54 22.89 -21.95
N LEU A 12 -27.26 23.04 -20.67
CA LEU A 12 -28.15 23.71 -19.74
C LEU A 12 -27.32 24.64 -18.86
N ALA A 13 -27.45 25.93 -19.19
CA ALA A 13 -27.03 27.06 -18.38
C ALA A 13 -28.01 27.25 -17.24
N GLY A 14 -27.51 27.38 -16.02
CA GLY A 14 -28.28 27.77 -14.82
C GLY A 14 -27.52 28.84 -14.06
N LEU A 15 -27.92 30.12 -14.30
CA LEU A 15 -27.60 31.29 -13.47
C LEU A 15 -28.39 31.21 -12.18
N MET A 16 -27.75 31.39 -11.02
CA MET A 16 -28.45 31.90 -9.81
C MET A 16 -27.49 32.78 -8.99
N THR A 17 -27.81 33.95 -8.99
CA THR A 17 -27.88 35.24 -8.28
C THR A 17 -27.30 35.31 -6.88
N LEU A 18 -26.54 36.42 -6.70
CA LEU A 18 -26.08 37.02 -5.45
C LEU A 18 -27.24 37.33 -4.50
N SER A 19 -26.99 37.15 -3.19
CA SER A 19 -27.67 37.94 -2.16
C SER A 19 -26.63 38.39 -1.14
N ALA A 20 -26.43 39.70 -1.12
CA ALA A 20 -25.69 40.45 -0.13
C ALA A 20 -26.69 41.04 0.87
N CYS A 21 -26.36 41.01 2.14
CA CYS A 21 -26.82 41.92 3.24
C CYS A 21 -26.13 41.37 4.50
N GLY A 22 -25.49 42.13 5.36
CA GLY A 22 -25.52 43.51 5.74
C GLY A 22 -25.03 43.60 7.17
N GLY A 23 -24.07 44.43 7.42
CA GLY A 23 -23.90 45.40 8.44
C GLY A 23 -24.00 44.99 9.93
N GLY A 24 -22.99 45.36 10.69
CA GLY A 24 -23.00 45.41 12.15
C GLY A 24 -21.64 45.82 12.70
N ALA A 25 -21.42 47.11 12.79
CA ALA A 25 -20.31 47.71 13.54
C ALA A 25 -20.57 47.57 15.05
N GLY A 26 -19.53 47.26 15.80
CA GLY A 26 -19.53 47.28 17.26
C GLY A 26 -18.09 47.27 17.75
N SER A 27 -17.56 48.49 17.99
CA SER A 27 -16.35 48.72 18.77
C SER A 27 -16.58 48.28 20.20
N ASP A 28 -15.57 47.70 20.84
CA ASP A 28 -14.96 48.23 22.07
C ASP A 28 -14.15 47.18 22.82
N ALA A 29 -13.03 47.71 23.33
CA ALA A 29 -12.36 47.37 24.58
C ALA A 29 -11.43 46.14 24.62
N ASN A 30 -10.16 46.42 24.37
CA ASN A 30 -9.03 46.26 25.26
C ASN A 30 -9.21 45.28 26.43
N ALA A 31 -8.66 44.10 26.27
CA ALA A 31 -8.27 43.25 27.39
C ALA A 31 -6.89 42.64 27.12
N PRO A 32 -5.99 42.64 28.12
CA PRO A 32 -4.59 42.23 27.91
C PRO A 32 -4.48 40.72 27.63
N ALA A 33 -3.60 40.36 26.71
CA ALA A 33 -3.25 39.02 26.42
C ALA A 33 -2.65 38.30 27.65
N PRO A 34 -3.09 37.08 27.96
CA PRO A 34 -2.31 36.24 28.89
C PRO A 34 -1.03 35.77 28.22
N GLU A 35 0.09 35.99 28.88
CA GLU A 35 1.39 35.45 28.57
C GLU A 35 1.28 33.95 28.29
N ALA A 36 1.60 33.57 27.06
CA ALA A 36 1.79 32.17 26.73
C ALA A 36 3.04 31.65 27.44
N THR A 37 2.82 30.97 28.53
CA THR A 37 3.82 30.11 29.16
C THR A 37 4.20 29.05 28.11
N GLN A 38 5.40 29.19 27.54
CA GLN A 38 6.01 28.15 26.71
C GLN A 38 6.18 26.92 27.58
N ALA A 39 5.24 25.97 27.46
CA ALA A 39 5.47 24.64 27.93
C ALA A 39 6.58 24.02 27.08
N ALA A 40 7.69 23.74 27.75
CA ALA A 40 8.83 23.03 27.15
C ALA A 40 8.32 21.74 26.47
N ALA A 41 8.64 21.61 25.18
CA ALA A 41 8.44 20.36 24.45
C ALA A 41 9.18 19.24 25.20
N PRO A 42 8.54 18.08 25.44
CA PRO A 42 9.26 16.94 25.96
C PRO A 42 10.33 16.55 24.96
N ALA A 43 11.55 16.38 25.46
CA ALA A 43 12.70 15.92 24.71
C ALA A 43 12.32 14.65 23.93
N ALA A 44 12.63 14.65 22.65
CA ALA A 44 12.51 13.47 21.81
C ALA A 44 13.30 12.33 22.47
N GLU A 45 12.61 11.30 22.90
CA GLU A 45 13.24 10.04 23.25
C GLU A 45 14.06 9.56 22.06
N PRO A 46 15.27 9.05 22.26
CA PRO A 46 16.08 8.51 21.19
C PRO A 46 15.28 7.38 20.53
N ALA A 47 15.08 7.51 19.22
CA ALA A 47 14.47 6.48 18.39
C ALA A 47 15.15 5.16 18.72
N ALA A 48 14.44 4.27 19.39
CA ALA A 48 14.88 2.90 19.58
C ALA A 48 15.21 2.38 18.19
N THR A 49 16.46 2.04 17.99
CA THR A 49 16.95 1.31 16.83
C THR A 49 16.14 0.01 16.79
N GLN A 50 15.06 -0.01 16.03
CA GLN A 50 14.35 -1.24 15.74
C GLN A 50 15.35 -2.12 15.01
N ALA A 51 15.93 -3.04 15.74
CA ALA A 51 16.69 -4.12 15.16
C ALA A 51 15.84 -4.72 14.05
N ALA A 52 16.39 -4.75 12.83
CA ALA A 52 15.77 -5.43 11.71
C ALA A 52 15.33 -6.82 12.19
N ALA A 53 14.05 -7.11 12.08
CA ALA A 53 13.55 -8.44 12.41
C ALA A 53 14.43 -9.44 11.68
N PRO A 54 14.97 -10.46 12.36
CA PRO A 54 15.81 -11.45 11.70
C PRO A 54 15.01 -12.01 10.53
N ALA A 55 15.60 -11.95 9.33
CA ALA A 55 15.01 -12.59 8.17
C ALA A 55 14.73 -14.05 8.59
N PRO A 56 13.49 -14.54 8.49
CA PRO A 56 13.18 -15.90 8.88
C PRO A 56 14.14 -16.80 8.08
N ALA A 57 14.83 -17.68 8.79
CA ALA A 57 15.75 -18.64 8.18
C ALA A 57 15.04 -19.29 7.00
N ALA A 58 15.73 -19.37 5.85
CA ALA A 58 15.22 -19.96 4.63
C ALA A 58 14.55 -21.30 4.97
N GLY A 59 13.22 -21.34 4.87
CA GLY A 59 12.45 -22.39 5.46
C GLY A 59 12.23 -23.53 4.48
N ALA A 60 12.33 -24.73 4.97
CA ALA A 60 11.94 -25.95 4.28
C ALA A 60 10.44 -25.98 3.88
N GLU A 61 9.62 -25.03 4.35
CA GLU A 61 8.15 -25.07 4.19
C GLU A 61 7.70 -24.88 2.75
N TYR A 62 8.18 -23.82 2.04
CA TYR A 62 7.79 -23.63 0.63
C TYR A 62 8.28 -24.78 -0.26
N ALA A 63 9.52 -25.21 -0.05
CA ALA A 63 10.12 -26.29 -0.83
C ALA A 63 9.45 -27.67 -0.65
N SER A 64 8.60 -27.83 0.38
CA SER A 64 7.86 -29.07 0.61
C SER A 64 6.60 -29.23 -0.26
N PHE A 65 6.19 -28.16 -0.94
CA PHE A 65 4.99 -28.18 -1.80
C PHE A 65 5.31 -28.53 -3.25
N THR A 66 4.46 -29.36 -3.84
CA THR A 66 4.40 -29.46 -5.31
C THR A 66 3.58 -28.29 -5.81
N THR A 67 4.22 -27.35 -6.52
CA THR A 67 3.62 -26.09 -6.93
C THR A 67 3.09 -26.14 -8.36
N ASP A 68 1.96 -25.42 -8.58
CA ASP A 68 1.36 -25.20 -9.89
C ASP A 68 1.18 -23.70 -10.15
N PRO A 69 2.02 -23.07 -11.00
CA PRO A 69 1.90 -21.66 -11.36
C PRO A 69 0.56 -21.32 -12.02
N ALA A 70 -0.07 -22.25 -12.75
CA ALA A 70 -1.38 -21.98 -13.38
C ALA A 70 -2.51 -21.91 -12.34
N ALA A 71 -2.44 -22.74 -11.28
CA ALA A 71 -3.31 -22.59 -10.12
C ALA A 71 -2.99 -21.28 -9.38
N GLY A 72 -1.72 -20.93 -9.25
CA GLY A 72 -1.26 -19.67 -8.63
C GLY A 72 -1.77 -18.42 -9.35
N GLU A 73 -1.89 -18.43 -10.67
CA GLU A 73 -2.51 -17.33 -11.43
C GLU A 73 -3.97 -17.09 -11.02
N LYS A 74 -4.72 -18.15 -10.73
CA LYS A 74 -6.10 -18.03 -10.23
C LYS A 74 -6.12 -17.40 -8.84
N VAL A 75 -5.21 -17.80 -7.95
CA VAL A 75 -5.07 -17.20 -6.62
C VAL A 75 -4.65 -15.72 -6.72
N PHE A 76 -3.84 -15.35 -7.71
CA PHE A 76 -3.42 -13.98 -7.96
C PHE A 76 -4.58 -13.02 -8.22
N ALA A 77 -5.76 -13.51 -8.58
CA ALA A 77 -6.97 -12.70 -8.70
C ALA A 77 -7.28 -11.90 -7.42
N LEU A 78 -6.91 -12.41 -6.24
CA LEU A 78 -7.04 -11.71 -4.95
C LEU A 78 -6.13 -10.48 -4.82
N CYS A 79 -5.08 -10.41 -5.62
CA CYS A 79 -4.08 -9.34 -5.59
C CYS A 79 -4.35 -8.23 -6.62
N ARG A 80 -5.08 -8.55 -7.71
CA ARG A 80 -5.26 -7.68 -8.90
C ARG A 80 -6.01 -6.38 -8.61
N SER A 81 -6.79 -6.32 -7.55
CA SER A 81 -7.47 -5.07 -7.15
C SER A 81 -6.49 -3.98 -6.76
N CYS A 82 -5.33 -4.35 -6.23
CA CYS A 82 -4.32 -3.44 -5.71
C CYS A 82 -2.99 -3.47 -6.47
N HIS A 83 -2.65 -4.60 -7.09
CA HIS A 83 -1.35 -4.82 -7.73
C HIS A 83 -1.47 -5.17 -9.21
N VAL A 84 -0.40 -4.87 -9.95
CA VAL A 84 -0.19 -5.31 -11.33
C VAL A 84 1.21 -5.91 -11.46
N LEU A 85 1.43 -6.63 -12.57
CA LEU A 85 2.72 -7.23 -12.90
C LEU A 85 3.52 -6.37 -13.90
N ASP A 86 2.92 -5.29 -14.39
CA ASP A 86 3.57 -4.38 -15.33
C ASP A 86 4.71 -3.60 -14.65
N GLU A 87 5.85 -3.50 -15.34
CA GLU A 87 7.02 -2.78 -14.85
C GLU A 87 6.70 -1.28 -14.66
N GLY A 88 7.09 -0.74 -13.50
CA GLY A 88 6.93 0.69 -13.21
C GLY A 88 5.50 1.16 -12.97
N VAL A 89 4.50 0.27 -13.08
CA VAL A 89 3.10 0.65 -12.89
C VAL A 89 2.67 0.39 -11.44
N ASN A 90 2.54 1.47 -10.66
CA ASN A 90 2.01 1.42 -9.31
C ASN A 90 0.51 1.71 -9.29
N ARG A 91 -0.23 1.02 -8.42
CA ARG A 91 -1.65 1.26 -8.13
C ARG A 91 -1.83 1.54 -6.64
N VAL A 92 -2.88 1.01 -6.02
CA VAL A 92 -3.05 1.04 -4.55
C VAL A 92 -1.86 0.37 -3.86
N GLY A 93 -1.34 -0.70 -4.44
CA GLY A 93 -0.08 -1.35 -4.09
C GLY A 93 1.02 -1.12 -5.15
N PRO A 94 2.28 -1.44 -4.81
CA PRO A 94 3.38 -1.35 -5.76
C PRO A 94 3.25 -2.40 -6.86
N SER A 95 3.90 -2.15 -8.01
CA SER A 95 4.09 -3.17 -9.02
C SER A 95 4.73 -4.43 -8.45
N LEU A 96 4.22 -5.60 -8.81
CA LEU A 96 4.81 -6.90 -8.47
C LEU A 96 5.71 -7.44 -9.59
N HIS A 97 6.02 -6.62 -10.62
CA HIS A 97 7.01 -7.00 -11.63
C HIS A 97 8.33 -7.41 -10.97
N LYS A 98 8.79 -8.61 -11.27
CA LYS A 98 10.03 -9.19 -10.69
C LYS A 98 10.12 -9.05 -9.17
N VAL A 99 9.04 -9.37 -8.46
CA VAL A 99 9.00 -9.24 -7.00
C VAL A 99 9.92 -10.22 -6.29
N VAL A 100 10.09 -11.43 -6.84
CA VAL A 100 10.98 -12.44 -6.24
C VAL A 100 12.43 -11.98 -6.39
N GLY A 101 13.16 -11.98 -5.27
CA GLY A 101 14.53 -11.48 -5.18
C GLY A 101 14.64 -9.97 -4.91
N ARG A 102 13.54 -9.21 -4.94
CA ARG A 102 13.52 -7.76 -4.75
C ARG A 102 13.50 -7.36 -3.27
N LYS A 103 14.18 -6.27 -2.92
CA LYS A 103 14.11 -5.69 -1.57
C LYS A 103 12.75 -5.04 -1.32
N SER A 104 12.23 -5.20 -0.11
CA SER A 104 11.05 -4.49 0.36
C SER A 104 11.29 -2.97 0.29
N GLY A 105 10.24 -2.22 -0.04
CA GLY A 105 10.34 -0.76 -0.09
C GLY A 105 11.08 -0.18 -1.30
N SER A 106 11.47 -0.98 -2.29
CA SER A 106 12.39 -0.55 -3.35
C SER A 106 11.75 -0.15 -4.69
N VAL A 107 10.44 -0.31 -4.87
CA VAL A 107 9.79 0.08 -6.15
C VAL A 107 9.77 1.60 -6.27
N PRO A 108 10.33 2.15 -7.35
CA PRO A 108 10.36 3.60 -7.55
C PRO A 108 8.95 4.21 -7.61
N GLY A 109 8.80 5.42 -7.05
CA GLY A 109 7.54 6.17 -7.12
C GLY A 109 6.39 5.64 -6.25
N PHE A 110 6.58 4.55 -5.50
CA PHE A 110 5.57 4.06 -4.57
C PHE A 110 5.79 4.57 -3.13
N ALA A 111 4.74 5.09 -2.51
CA ALA A 111 4.77 5.60 -1.13
C ALA A 111 4.61 4.47 -0.10
N TYR A 112 5.67 3.75 0.18
CA TYR A 112 5.69 2.69 1.19
C TYR A 112 5.47 3.20 2.62
N SER A 113 5.01 2.31 3.52
CA SER A 113 5.12 2.53 4.97
C SER A 113 6.58 2.45 5.42
N ASP A 114 6.87 3.06 6.57
CA ASP A 114 8.20 2.95 7.18
C ASP A 114 8.54 1.50 7.55
N ALA A 115 7.53 0.72 7.95
CA ALA A 115 7.68 -0.72 8.15
C ALA A 115 8.25 -1.44 6.92
N ASN A 116 7.73 -1.14 5.72
CA ASN A 116 8.26 -1.74 4.49
C ASN A 116 9.65 -1.21 4.13
N LYS A 117 9.88 0.11 4.24
CA LYS A 117 11.17 0.74 3.88
C LYS A 117 12.31 0.23 4.74
N ASN A 118 12.06 0.08 6.04
CA ASN A 118 13.07 -0.22 7.05
C ASN A 118 13.15 -1.71 7.42
N SER A 119 12.32 -2.56 6.79
CA SER A 119 12.24 -3.98 7.13
C SER A 119 13.52 -4.77 6.85
N GLY A 120 14.34 -4.32 5.92
CA GLY A 120 15.50 -5.08 5.45
C GLY A 120 15.16 -6.37 4.69
N VAL A 121 13.87 -6.66 4.50
CA VAL A 121 13.37 -7.89 3.87
C VAL A 121 13.72 -7.94 2.39
N THR A 122 14.21 -9.09 1.94
CA THR A 122 14.26 -9.48 0.53
C THR A 122 13.16 -10.50 0.28
N TRP A 123 12.35 -10.26 -0.75
CA TRP A 123 11.21 -11.10 -1.11
C TRP A 123 11.67 -12.40 -1.80
N THR A 124 12.27 -13.32 -1.04
CA THR A 124 12.49 -14.69 -1.53
C THR A 124 11.17 -15.46 -1.59
N THR A 125 11.15 -16.60 -2.23
CA THR A 125 9.98 -17.49 -2.28
C THR A 125 9.51 -17.87 -0.87
N ASP A 126 10.42 -18.25 0.02
CA ASP A 126 10.10 -18.61 1.40
C ASP A 126 9.55 -17.44 2.20
N VAL A 127 10.15 -16.25 2.02
CA VAL A 127 9.69 -15.03 2.69
C VAL A 127 8.31 -14.63 2.22
N LEU A 128 8.04 -14.68 0.91
CA LEU A 128 6.72 -14.43 0.35
C LEU A 128 5.69 -15.43 0.86
N PHE A 129 6.04 -16.71 0.93
CA PHE A 129 5.17 -17.76 1.43
C PHE A 129 4.73 -17.48 2.87
N LYS A 130 5.65 -17.09 3.75
CA LYS A 130 5.36 -16.71 5.14
C LYS A 130 4.61 -15.39 5.25
N TYR A 131 5.04 -14.39 4.50
CA TYR A 131 4.40 -13.06 4.49
C TYR A 131 2.93 -13.13 4.08
N LEU A 132 2.62 -13.92 3.04
CA LEU A 132 1.27 -14.02 2.50
C LEU A 132 0.31 -14.82 3.41
N GLU A 133 0.77 -15.47 4.44
CA GLU A 133 -0.09 -16.10 5.45
C GLU A 133 -0.78 -15.08 6.34
N ASP A 134 -0.03 -14.10 6.82
CA ASP A 134 -0.49 -12.98 7.65
C ASP A 134 0.41 -11.76 7.45
N PRO A 135 0.13 -10.91 6.45
CA PRO A 135 0.96 -9.75 6.17
C PRO A 135 1.11 -8.77 7.32
N LYS A 136 0.07 -8.59 8.13
CA LYS A 136 0.10 -7.65 9.26
C LYS A 136 0.87 -8.21 10.45
N GLY A 137 0.75 -9.50 10.70
CA GLY A 137 1.52 -10.19 11.73
C GLY A 137 3.00 -10.27 11.37
N PHE A 138 3.31 -10.55 10.10
CA PHE A 138 4.70 -10.61 9.61
C PHE A 138 5.38 -9.22 9.58
N MET A 139 4.65 -8.17 9.19
CA MET A 139 5.17 -6.81 9.05
C MET A 139 4.22 -5.79 9.71
N PRO A 140 4.27 -5.64 11.04
CA PRO A 140 3.47 -4.64 11.75
C PRO A 140 3.73 -3.24 11.20
N GLY A 141 2.66 -2.48 10.94
CA GLY A 141 2.76 -1.15 10.31
C GLY A 141 2.76 -1.15 8.78
N THR A 142 2.63 -2.31 8.14
CA THR A 142 2.39 -2.36 6.70
C THR A 142 1.07 -1.66 6.32
N LYS A 143 1.07 -0.94 5.20
CA LYS A 143 -0.17 -0.35 4.64
C LYS A 143 -1.04 -1.38 3.90
N MET A 144 -0.54 -2.58 3.64
CA MET A 144 -1.27 -3.62 2.94
C MET A 144 -2.41 -4.16 3.81
N ALA A 145 -3.64 -3.91 3.39
CA ALA A 145 -4.86 -4.31 4.11
C ALA A 145 -5.38 -5.68 3.63
N PHE A 146 -4.49 -6.64 3.43
CA PHE A 146 -4.82 -7.99 3.00
C PHE A 146 -4.84 -8.95 4.19
N PRO A 147 -5.89 -9.81 4.34
CA PRO A 147 -6.01 -10.69 5.50
C PRO A 147 -5.07 -11.90 5.46
N GLY A 148 -4.40 -12.11 4.34
CA GLY A 148 -3.57 -13.29 4.10
C GLY A 148 -4.33 -14.45 3.46
N ILE A 149 -3.58 -15.46 3.04
CA ILE A 149 -4.07 -16.71 2.46
C ILE A 149 -3.75 -17.82 3.44
N LYS A 150 -4.76 -18.44 4.05
CA LYS A 150 -4.56 -19.45 5.09
C LYS A 150 -4.25 -20.83 4.50
N ASP A 151 -4.77 -21.14 3.30
CA ASP A 151 -4.43 -22.37 2.60
C ASP A 151 -2.97 -22.33 2.14
N ALA A 152 -2.17 -23.29 2.61
CA ALA A 152 -0.75 -23.34 2.35
C ALA A 152 -0.42 -23.73 0.90
N GLN A 153 -1.26 -24.59 0.27
CA GLN A 153 -1.07 -24.98 -1.12
C GLN A 153 -1.36 -23.81 -2.06
N ASP A 154 -2.41 -23.02 -1.80
CA ASP A 154 -2.73 -21.82 -2.57
C ASP A 154 -1.61 -20.78 -2.45
N ARG A 155 -1.04 -20.61 -1.24
CA ARG A 155 0.13 -19.72 -1.05
C ARG A 155 1.33 -20.19 -1.86
N ALA A 156 1.63 -21.49 -1.83
CA ALA A 156 2.75 -22.05 -2.56
C ALA A 156 2.57 -21.89 -4.08
N ASN A 157 1.38 -22.14 -4.60
CA ASN A 157 1.04 -21.95 -6.00
C ASN A 157 1.17 -20.47 -6.41
N LEU A 158 0.66 -19.54 -5.59
CA LEU A 158 0.78 -18.11 -5.84
C LEU A 158 2.25 -17.65 -5.88
N VAL A 159 3.07 -18.13 -4.96
CA VAL A 159 4.50 -17.79 -4.93
C VAL A 159 5.20 -18.32 -6.19
N ALA A 160 4.90 -19.55 -6.61
CA ALA A 160 5.43 -20.11 -7.85
C ALA A 160 5.00 -19.32 -9.09
N TYR A 161 3.76 -18.84 -9.12
CA TYR A 161 3.31 -17.93 -10.17
C TYR A 161 4.11 -16.63 -10.19
N LEU A 162 4.25 -15.95 -9.04
CA LEU A 162 5.05 -14.72 -8.93
C LEU A 162 6.51 -14.93 -9.32
N GLU A 163 7.08 -16.08 -8.98
CA GLU A 163 8.43 -16.46 -9.40
C GLU A 163 8.53 -16.61 -10.91
N SER A 164 7.55 -17.25 -11.55
CA SER A 164 7.51 -17.39 -13.01
C SER A 164 7.45 -16.04 -13.74
N GLN A 165 6.82 -15.02 -13.11
CA GLN A 165 6.74 -13.65 -13.61
C GLN A 165 7.99 -12.80 -13.30
N SER A 166 8.96 -13.36 -12.58
CA SER A 166 10.19 -12.67 -12.16
C SER A 166 11.43 -13.03 -12.99
N LYS A 167 11.26 -13.92 -13.96
CA LYS A 167 12.33 -14.39 -14.88
C LYS A 167 12.57 -13.43 -16.02
#